data_b8741687a815a38f875bbd4f4dcbf941
#
_entry.id   b8741687a815a38f875bbd4f4dcbf941
#
_cell.length_a   1.000
_cell.length_b   1.000
_cell.length_c   1.000
_cell.angle_alpha   90.00
_cell.angle_beta   90.00
_cell.angle_gamma   90.00
#
_symmetry.space_group_name_H-M   'P 1'
#
loop_
_entity.id
_entity.type
_entity.pdbx_description
1 polymer ?
#
loop_
_entity_poly.entity_id
_entity_poly.type
_entity_poly.pdbx_seq_one_letter_code
_entity_poly.pdbx_strand_id
1 'polypeptide(L)'
;MQLARLQRLVIDALEDVKGQDIKVYNTTHLSELFDRVILVSATSNRQTRALASSVAEKAKQAGADVLSVEGQDAGEWVLVDLGDVVVHIMQPAIRAYYALEEIWGGKPVRVRLGAPPAPAARPSRQ
;
A
#
# COMPACT_ATOMS: atom_id res chain seq x y z
N MET A 1 -13.60 2.03 -12.02
CA MET A 1 -13.75 2.44 -10.60
C MET A 1 -13.09 3.79 -10.39
N GLN A 2 -13.68 4.64 -9.57
CA GLN A 2 -13.08 5.94 -9.29
C GLN A 2 -11.79 5.80 -8.49
N LEU A 3 -10.84 6.68 -8.79
CA LEU A 3 -9.52 6.63 -8.16
C LEU A 3 -9.59 6.73 -6.64
N ALA A 4 -10.38 7.65 -6.11
CA ALA A 4 -10.49 7.82 -4.66
C ALA A 4 -11.02 6.56 -3.98
N ARG A 5 -11.96 5.88 -4.61
CA ARG A 5 -12.52 4.64 -4.08
C ARG A 5 -11.50 3.52 -4.11
N LEU A 6 -10.76 3.41 -5.21
CA LEU A 6 -9.72 2.39 -5.34
C LEU A 6 -8.62 2.62 -4.30
N GLN A 7 -8.19 3.86 -4.13
CA GLN A 7 -7.20 4.22 -3.12
C GLN A 7 -7.67 3.83 -1.72
N ARG A 8 -8.91 4.16 -1.36
CA ARG A 8 -9.46 3.83 -0.04
C ARG A 8 -9.54 2.32 0.17
N LEU A 9 -9.96 1.61 -0.85
CA LEU A 9 -10.06 0.16 -0.81
C LEU A 9 -8.69 -0.49 -0.56
N VAL A 10 -7.65 0.00 -1.22
CA VAL A 10 -6.30 -0.51 -1.03
C VAL A 10 -5.82 -0.26 0.39
N ILE A 11 -6.01 0.96 0.89
CA ILE A 11 -5.61 1.28 2.27
C ILE A 11 -6.32 0.36 3.26
N ASP A 12 -7.62 0.17 3.09
CA ASP A 12 -8.39 -0.70 3.98
C ASP A 12 -7.88 -2.15 3.93
N ALA A 13 -7.57 -2.64 2.72
CA ALA A 13 -7.03 -3.99 2.56
C ALA A 13 -5.68 -4.14 3.27
N LEU A 14 -4.84 -3.13 3.19
CA LEU A 14 -3.54 -3.15 3.86
C LEU A 14 -3.68 -3.09 5.37
N GLU A 15 -4.60 -2.28 5.86
CA GLU A 15 -4.84 -2.18 7.31
C GLU A 15 -5.42 -3.46 7.88
N ASP A 16 -6.25 -4.16 7.11
CA ASP A 16 -6.83 -5.44 7.55
C ASP A 16 -5.77 -6.48 7.87
N VAL A 17 -4.62 -6.41 7.24
CA VAL A 17 -3.52 -7.35 7.44
C VAL A 17 -2.36 -6.67 8.18
N LYS A 18 -2.64 -5.53 8.81
CA LYS A 18 -1.70 -4.83 9.68
C LYS A 18 -0.45 -4.34 8.96
N GLY A 19 -0.62 -3.91 7.72
CA GLY A 19 0.46 -3.26 6.98
C GLY A 19 0.93 -2.01 7.72
N GLN A 20 2.25 -1.77 7.72
CA GLN A 20 2.85 -0.70 8.49
C GLN A 20 3.35 0.42 7.60
N ASP A 21 3.35 1.62 8.14
CA ASP A 21 3.93 2.80 7.49
C ASP A 21 3.37 2.99 6.07
N ILE A 22 2.06 3.03 5.96
CA ILE A 22 1.37 3.19 4.68
C ILE A 22 1.51 4.63 4.21
N LYS A 23 2.06 4.80 2.99
CA LYS A 23 2.21 6.12 2.37
C LYS A 23 1.61 6.09 0.97
N VAL A 24 0.92 7.15 0.61
CA VAL A 24 0.30 7.30 -0.71
C VAL A 24 0.92 8.49 -1.40
N TYR A 25 1.33 8.29 -2.66
CA TYR A 25 1.93 9.35 -3.47
C TYR A 25 1.10 9.60 -4.71
N ASN A 26 0.88 10.88 -5.01
CA ASN A 26 0.23 11.29 -6.26
C ASN A 26 1.30 11.32 -7.34
N THR A 27 1.12 10.48 -8.36
CA THR A 27 2.10 10.33 -9.44
C THR A 27 1.58 10.84 -10.78
N THR A 28 0.43 11.51 -10.80
CA THR A 28 -0.17 11.99 -12.05
C THR A 28 0.77 12.90 -12.83
N HIS A 29 1.60 13.67 -12.15
CA HIS A 29 2.54 14.59 -12.78
C HIS A 29 3.87 13.93 -13.14
N LEU A 30 4.07 12.66 -12.79
CA LEU A 30 5.33 11.94 -13.01
C LEU A 30 5.18 10.80 -13.99
N SER A 31 3.97 10.28 -14.19
CA SER A 31 3.74 9.13 -15.06
C SER A 31 2.34 9.18 -15.64
N GLU A 32 2.23 8.77 -16.90
CA GLU A 32 0.93 8.57 -17.53
C GLU A 32 0.38 7.17 -17.30
N LEU A 33 1.19 6.28 -16.71
CA LEU A 33 0.82 4.87 -16.54
C LEU A 33 -0.01 4.61 -15.30
N PHE A 34 0.17 5.40 -14.25
CA PHE A 34 -0.57 5.24 -13.01
C PHE A 34 -0.67 6.59 -12.30
N ASP A 35 -1.71 6.73 -11.49
CA ASP A 35 -2.02 8.00 -10.81
C ASP A 35 -1.58 8.01 -9.35
N ARG A 36 -1.42 6.83 -8.75
CA ARG A 36 -1.04 6.70 -7.33
C ARG A 36 -0.06 5.56 -7.15
N VAL A 37 0.89 5.79 -6.27
CA VAL A 37 1.77 4.74 -5.73
C VAL A 37 1.52 4.65 -4.25
N ILE A 38 1.30 3.44 -3.75
CA ILE A 38 1.10 3.20 -2.33
C ILE A 38 2.23 2.31 -1.84
N LEU A 39 2.92 2.76 -0.80
CA LEU A 39 4.00 2.01 -0.18
C LEU A 39 3.55 1.51 1.18
N VAL A 40 3.91 0.29 1.51
CA VAL A 40 3.59 -0.30 2.80
C VAL A 40 4.72 -1.22 3.23
N SER A 41 4.99 -1.27 4.52
CA SER A 41 6.02 -2.14 5.09
C SER A 41 5.38 -3.39 5.70
N ALA A 42 6.06 -4.51 5.52
CA ALA A 42 5.67 -5.80 6.10
C ALA A 42 6.87 -6.34 6.87
N THR A 43 6.60 -7.13 7.91
CA THR A 43 7.65 -7.61 8.80
C THR A 43 8.21 -8.98 8.42
N SER A 44 7.63 -9.63 7.41
CA SER A 44 8.06 -10.97 7.00
C SER A 44 7.64 -11.26 5.57
N ASN A 45 8.24 -12.28 4.95
CA ASN A 45 7.83 -12.76 3.64
C ASN A 45 6.37 -13.22 3.65
N ARG A 46 5.93 -13.80 4.74
CA ARG A 46 4.55 -14.25 4.88
C ARG A 46 3.58 -13.08 4.88
N GLN A 47 3.93 -12.01 5.58
CA GLN A 47 3.07 -10.83 5.63
C GLN A 47 3.03 -10.10 4.29
N THR A 48 4.15 -10.02 3.56
CA THR A 48 4.11 -9.39 2.24
C THR A 48 3.11 -10.10 1.33
N ARG A 49 3.12 -11.42 1.35
CA ARG A 49 2.18 -12.22 0.54
C ARG A 49 0.74 -12.03 1.01
N ALA A 50 0.53 -11.99 2.32
CA ALA A 50 -0.81 -11.79 2.88
C ALA A 50 -1.37 -10.41 2.53
N LEU A 51 -0.52 -9.38 2.56
CA LEU A 51 -0.92 -8.03 2.17
C LEU A 51 -1.29 -7.99 0.69
N ALA A 52 -0.48 -8.61 -0.16
CA ALA A 52 -0.75 -8.65 -1.60
C ALA A 52 -2.06 -9.37 -1.89
N SER A 53 -2.30 -10.49 -1.22
CA SER A 53 -3.56 -11.25 -1.38
C SER A 53 -4.76 -10.42 -0.92
N SER A 54 -4.64 -9.72 0.19
CA SER A 54 -5.72 -8.89 0.71
C SER A 54 -6.09 -7.79 -0.29
N VAL A 55 -5.10 -7.12 -0.84
CA VAL A 55 -5.33 -6.07 -1.84
C VAL A 55 -5.99 -6.66 -3.09
N ALA A 56 -5.43 -7.74 -3.62
CA ALA A 56 -5.93 -8.35 -4.84
C ALA A 56 -7.36 -8.85 -4.68
N GLU A 57 -7.66 -9.53 -3.59
CA GLU A 57 -9.00 -10.06 -3.34
C GLU A 57 -10.02 -8.95 -3.16
N LYS A 58 -9.69 -7.93 -2.38
CA LYS A 58 -10.62 -6.83 -2.14
C LYS A 58 -10.89 -6.04 -3.43
N ALA A 59 -9.86 -5.87 -4.25
CA ALA A 59 -10.01 -5.22 -5.55
C ALA A 59 -10.94 -6.02 -6.45
N LYS A 60 -10.72 -7.32 -6.56
CA LYS A 60 -11.58 -8.19 -7.37
C LYS A 60 -13.03 -8.19 -6.90
N GLN A 61 -13.24 -8.27 -5.60
CA GLN A 61 -14.58 -8.26 -5.03
C GLN A 61 -15.33 -6.96 -5.33
N ALA A 62 -14.59 -5.87 -5.44
CA ALA A 62 -15.17 -4.56 -5.74
C ALA A 62 -15.31 -4.30 -7.25
N GLY A 63 -14.91 -5.23 -8.09
CA GLY A 63 -15.02 -5.10 -9.54
C GLY A 63 -13.84 -4.40 -10.20
N ALA A 64 -12.73 -4.20 -9.47
CA ALA A 64 -11.53 -3.60 -10.04
C ALA A 64 -10.66 -4.69 -10.67
N ASP A 65 -9.91 -4.30 -11.70
CA ASP A 65 -8.98 -5.21 -12.37
C ASP A 65 -7.67 -5.29 -11.61
N VAL A 66 -7.15 -6.50 -11.46
CA VAL A 66 -5.80 -6.74 -10.97
C VAL A 66 -4.96 -7.12 -12.18
N LEU A 67 -4.08 -6.21 -12.61
CA LEU A 67 -3.30 -6.45 -13.82
C LEU A 67 -2.17 -7.44 -13.59
N SER A 68 -1.50 -7.34 -12.45
CA SER A 68 -0.44 -8.30 -12.10
C SER A 68 -0.14 -8.26 -10.61
N VAL A 69 0.45 -9.36 -10.13
CA VAL A 69 1.06 -9.44 -8.81
C VAL A 69 2.43 -10.07 -9.03
N GLU A 70 3.49 -9.39 -8.61
CA GLU A 70 4.86 -9.82 -8.89
C GLU A 70 5.69 -9.83 -7.62
N GLY A 71 6.65 -10.74 -7.56
CA GLY A 71 7.60 -10.81 -6.44
C GLY A 71 7.17 -11.70 -5.29
N GLN A 72 6.01 -12.36 -5.37
CA GLN A 72 5.51 -13.16 -4.25
C GLN A 72 6.42 -14.34 -3.91
N ASP A 73 7.17 -14.86 -4.86
CA ASP A 73 8.03 -16.02 -4.60
C ASP A 73 9.11 -15.69 -3.56
N ALA A 74 9.82 -14.59 -3.77
CA ALA A 74 10.82 -14.14 -2.81
C ALA A 74 10.17 -13.53 -1.56
N GLY A 75 9.10 -12.77 -1.76
CA GLY A 75 8.35 -12.16 -0.65
C GLY A 75 9.05 -11.00 0.05
N GLU A 76 10.12 -10.47 -0.52
CA GLU A 76 10.80 -9.31 0.07
C GLU A 76 10.24 -8.00 -0.45
N TRP A 77 9.79 -8.01 -1.68
CA TRP A 77 9.22 -6.85 -2.36
C TRP A 77 8.15 -7.37 -3.31
N VAL A 78 6.90 -7.16 -2.96
CA VAL A 78 5.77 -7.62 -3.79
C VAL A 78 5.08 -6.40 -4.38
N LEU A 79 4.82 -6.45 -5.67
CA LEU A 79 4.14 -5.39 -6.40
C LEU A 79 2.76 -5.85 -6.79
N VAL A 80 1.74 -5.05 -6.50
CA VAL A 80 0.37 -5.29 -6.98
C VAL A 80 -0.01 -4.15 -7.91
N ASP A 81 -0.24 -4.47 -9.17
CA ASP A 81 -0.58 -3.49 -10.19
C ASP A 81 -2.08 -3.51 -10.44
N LEU A 82 -2.74 -2.42 -10.10
CA LEU A 82 -4.18 -2.25 -10.29
C LEU A 82 -4.50 -1.24 -11.41
N GLY A 83 -3.49 -0.88 -12.20
CA GLY A 83 -3.65 0.10 -13.27
C GLY A 83 -3.41 1.52 -12.78
N ASP A 84 -4.44 2.16 -12.29
CA ASP A 84 -4.32 3.54 -11.79
C ASP A 84 -3.57 3.62 -10.47
N VAL A 85 -3.53 2.54 -9.72
CA VAL A 85 -2.85 2.46 -8.42
C VAL A 85 -1.87 1.29 -8.47
N VAL A 86 -0.62 1.54 -8.08
CA VAL A 86 0.41 0.52 -7.96
C VAL A 86 0.81 0.45 -6.49
N VAL A 87 0.81 -0.76 -5.93
CA VAL A 87 1.10 -0.98 -4.51
C VAL A 87 2.43 -1.70 -4.38
N HIS A 88 3.36 -1.10 -3.65
CA HIS A 88 4.65 -1.71 -3.32
C HIS A 88 4.63 -2.15 -1.87
N ILE A 89 4.74 -3.44 -1.65
CA ILE A 89 4.75 -4.06 -0.32
C ILE A 89 6.16 -4.56 -0.07
N MET A 90 6.86 -3.96 0.88
CA MET A 90 8.28 -4.21 1.09
C MET A 90 8.60 -4.46 2.54
N GLN A 91 9.63 -5.26 2.78
CA GLN A 91 10.21 -5.32 4.11
C GLN A 91 11.02 -4.05 4.36
N PRO A 92 11.12 -3.59 5.61
CA PRO A 92 11.72 -2.28 5.90
C PRO A 92 13.14 -2.08 5.35
N ALA A 93 13.96 -3.11 5.37
CA ALA A 93 15.33 -3.00 4.85
C ALA A 93 15.35 -2.73 3.35
N ILE A 94 14.46 -3.38 2.60
CA ILE A 94 14.34 -3.17 1.16
C ILE A 94 13.82 -1.75 0.89
N ARG A 95 12.81 -1.33 1.64
CA ARG A 95 12.22 -0.01 1.48
C ARG A 95 13.25 1.09 1.72
N ALA A 96 14.06 0.95 2.79
CA ALA A 96 15.11 1.91 3.10
C ALA A 96 16.20 1.92 2.04
N TYR A 97 16.62 0.74 1.57
CA TYR A 97 17.70 0.63 0.61
C TYR A 97 17.37 1.29 -0.72
N TYR A 98 16.17 1.06 -1.24
CA TYR A 98 15.77 1.61 -2.53
C TYR A 98 15.21 3.02 -2.46
N ALA A 99 14.80 3.47 -1.26
CA ALA A 99 14.33 4.84 -1.01
C ALA A 99 13.28 5.29 -2.04
N LEU A 100 12.29 4.44 -2.32
CA LEU A 100 11.27 4.73 -3.34
C LEU A 100 10.51 6.01 -3.06
N GLU A 101 10.39 6.39 -1.79
CA GLU A 101 9.71 7.62 -1.42
C GLU A 101 10.33 8.86 -2.06
N GLU A 102 11.64 8.82 -2.30
CA GLU A 102 12.34 9.95 -2.92
C GLU A 102 12.03 10.06 -4.41
N ILE A 103 11.76 8.93 -5.06
CA ILE A 103 11.39 8.91 -6.47
C ILE A 103 10.10 9.67 -6.70
N TRP A 104 9.17 9.58 -5.75
CA TRP A 104 7.83 10.17 -5.88
C TRP A 104 7.74 11.55 -5.26
N GLY A 105 8.88 12.20 -4.95
CA GLY A 105 8.91 13.55 -4.45
C GLY A 105 8.91 13.68 -2.93
N GLY A 106 8.96 12.57 -2.22
CA GLY A 106 9.10 12.56 -0.77
C GLY A 106 7.92 13.09 0.03
N LYS A 107 6.85 13.55 -0.62
CA LYS A 107 5.73 14.17 0.05
C LYS A 107 4.47 13.34 -0.15
N PRO A 108 4.06 12.56 0.85
CA PRO A 108 2.88 11.71 0.69
C PRO A 108 1.58 12.50 0.71
N VAL A 109 0.58 11.95 0.05
CA VAL A 109 -0.78 12.46 0.11
C VAL A 109 -1.33 12.21 1.52
N ARG A 110 -2.04 13.18 2.06
CA ARG A 110 -2.72 12.99 3.32
C ARG A 110 -3.87 12.02 3.15
N VAL A 111 -3.86 10.95 3.93
CA VAL A 111 -4.94 9.97 3.92
C VAL A 111 -5.35 9.68 5.34
N ARG A 112 -6.63 9.36 5.52
CA ARG A 112 -7.12 8.91 6.80
C ARG A 112 -6.86 7.43 6.93
N LEU A 113 -6.00 7.06 7.86
CA LEU A 113 -5.82 5.67 8.22
C LEU A 113 -6.93 5.28 9.19
N GLY A 114 -7.18 3.99 9.30
CA GLY A 114 -8.20 3.49 10.19
C GLY A 114 -7.96 3.93 11.61
N ALA A 115 -9.03 3.95 12.41
CA ALA A 115 -8.93 4.39 13.78
C ALA A 115 -7.82 3.65 14.47
N PRO A 116 -6.90 4.38 15.13
CA PRO A 116 -5.91 3.70 15.94
C PRO A 116 -6.66 2.90 16.99
N PRO A 117 -6.17 1.75 17.34
CA PRO A 117 -6.73 1.06 18.48
C PRO A 117 -6.68 2.07 19.61
N ALA A 118 -7.83 2.30 20.18
CA ALA A 118 -7.99 3.30 21.19
C ALA A 118 -6.71 3.41 22.00
N PRO A 119 -6.35 4.42 22.12
CA PRO A 119 -5.15 4.65 22.66
C PRO A 119 -5.14 4.45 24.02
N ALA A 120 -5.69 4.16 23.36
CA ALA A 120 -5.63 4.26 23.77
C ALA A 120 -5.26 4.65 24.15
N ALA A 121 -5.47 4.58 24.38
CA ALA A 121 -5.22 5.03 24.55
C ALA A 121 -4.44 5.53 24.82
N ARG A 122 -4.43 5.82 24.81
CA ARG A 122 -3.75 6.27 24.91
C ARG A 122 -3.29 6.80 25.53
N PRO A 123 -3.32 6.71 26.08
CA PRO A 123 -3.04 7.13 26.56
C PRO A 123 -2.42 7.72 26.78
N SER A 124 -2.54 7.88 26.83
CA SER A 124 -2.32 8.15 26.92
C SER A 124 -1.75 8.90 26.93
N ARG A 125 -1.77 9.11 26.92
CA ARG A 125 -1.57 9.46 26.79
C ARG A 125 -1.46 9.99 27.06
N GLN A 126 -1.82 9.88 27.35
CA GLN A 126 -2.14 9.87 27.53
C GLN A 126 -2.05 10.03 27.67
#